data_42840dc2114a5f3443e3804324d3226e
#
_entry.id   42840dc2114a5f3443e3804324d3226e
#
_cell.length_a   1.000
_cell.length_b   1.000
_cell.length_c   1.000
_cell.angle_alpha   90.00
_cell.angle_beta   90.00
_cell.angle_gamma   90.00
#
_symmetry.space_group_name_H-M   'P 1'
#
loop_
_entity.id
_entity.type
_entity.pdbx_description
1 polymer ?
#
loop_
_entity_poly.entity_id
_entity_poly.type
_entity_poly.pdbx_seq_one_letter_code
_entity_poly.pdbx_strand_id
1 'polypeptide(L)'
;MDEGNKLQFPSLPAAKEEQLDWAYPMRREMQLSMLEKQGITHIVCVRQDIEANFIKPNFPHKFRYLVLDIADNPVENIIRYFPMTKEFIDGCLETGGKVLVHGNAGISRSAALVIAYLMETFGVKYRDAFSHVQERRFCINPNVGFVHQLQEYEAIYLAKLTIKMMSPIQLGRSFSIQAGMPGSRKRTLEEDEDFGSMQVTAAQN
;
A
#
# COMPACT_ATOMS: atom_id res chain seq x y z
N MET A 1 9.60 23.28 12.97
CA MET A 1 8.39 23.53 12.16
C MET A 1 8.72 23.07 10.76
N ASP A 2 8.31 21.86 10.47
CA ASP A 2 8.74 21.16 9.24
C ASP A 2 7.63 21.25 8.19
N GLU A 3 7.69 22.27 7.33
CA GLU A 3 6.75 22.46 6.21
C GLU A 3 7.24 21.78 4.91
N GLY A 4 8.22 20.90 4.98
CA GLY A 4 9.06 20.57 3.85
C GLY A 4 8.58 19.50 2.86
N ASN A 5 7.81 18.50 3.24
CA ASN A 5 7.57 17.33 2.38
C ASN A 5 6.08 17.00 2.25
N LYS A 6 5.40 17.72 1.35
CA LYS A 6 3.97 17.45 1.08
C LYS A 6 3.82 16.70 -0.23
N LEU A 7 3.26 15.49 -0.19
CA LEU A 7 2.62 14.86 -1.34
C LEU A 7 1.55 15.81 -1.85
N GLN A 8 1.79 16.41 -3.01
CA GLN A 8 0.79 17.29 -3.60
C GLN A 8 0.00 16.52 -4.66
N PHE A 9 -1.29 16.38 -4.42
CA PHE A 9 -2.22 16.09 -5.49
C PHE A 9 -2.45 17.37 -6.28
N PRO A 10 -2.61 17.31 -7.61
CA PRO A 10 -3.05 18.46 -8.34
C PRO A 10 -4.39 18.89 -7.75
N SER A 11 -4.40 19.99 -7.00
CA SER A 11 -5.64 20.68 -6.71
C SER A 11 -6.19 21.12 -8.05
N LEU A 12 -7.34 20.57 -8.43
CA LEU A 12 -8.15 21.22 -9.44
C LEU A 12 -8.30 22.68 -8.99
N PRO A 13 -8.00 23.66 -9.84
CA PRO A 13 -8.32 25.03 -9.50
C PRO A 13 -9.78 25.06 -9.10
N ALA A 14 -10.09 25.72 -7.98
CA ALA A 14 -11.45 25.95 -7.58
C ALA A 14 -12.16 26.55 -8.80
N ALA A 15 -13.02 25.73 -9.40
CA ALA A 15 -13.76 26.14 -10.58
C ALA A 15 -14.64 27.34 -10.17
N LYS A 16 -14.24 28.52 -10.54
CA LYS A 16 -15.25 29.50 -10.93
C LYS A 16 -16.02 28.85 -12.08
N GLU A 17 -17.33 28.82 -11.97
CA GLU A 17 -18.30 28.31 -12.92
C GLU A 17 -18.17 29.00 -14.29
N GLU A 18 -17.11 28.76 -14.99
CA GLU A 18 -17.00 29.02 -16.42
C GLU A 18 -16.49 27.72 -17.05
N GLN A 19 -17.40 27.14 -17.82
CA GLN A 19 -17.28 25.97 -18.67
C GLN A 19 -15.83 25.61 -19.02
N LEU A 20 -15.18 24.79 -18.19
CA LEU A 20 -14.02 24.05 -18.63
C LEU A 20 -14.53 22.83 -19.37
N ASP A 21 -14.53 22.98 -20.69
CA ASP A 21 -14.79 21.92 -21.64
C ASP A 21 -13.71 20.83 -21.47
N TRP A 22 -14.06 19.71 -20.83
CA TRP A 22 -13.19 18.57 -20.51
C TRP A 22 -12.67 17.84 -21.77
N ALA A 23 -13.07 18.30 -22.96
CA ALA A 23 -12.76 17.69 -24.25
C ALA A 23 -11.48 18.20 -24.90
N TYR A 24 -10.84 19.22 -24.38
CA TYR A 24 -9.57 19.69 -24.96
C TYR A 24 -8.38 19.15 -24.18
N PRO A 25 -7.51 18.33 -24.80
CA PRO A 25 -6.22 18.03 -24.21
C PRO A 25 -5.49 19.36 -23.98
N MET A 26 -5.25 19.73 -22.72
CA MET A 26 -4.38 20.87 -22.39
C MET A 26 -3.11 20.73 -23.22
N ARG A 27 -2.73 21.79 -23.91
CA ARG A 27 -1.52 21.77 -24.74
C ARG A 27 -0.36 21.26 -23.89
N ARG A 28 0.42 20.35 -24.47
CA ARG A 28 1.53 19.68 -23.79
C ARG A 28 2.46 20.65 -23.05
N GLU A 29 2.68 21.83 -23.65
CA GLU A 29 3.48 22.92 -23.09
C GLU A 29 2.87 23.52 -21.81
N MET A 30 1.54 23.64 -21.73
CA MET A 30 0.84 24.14 -20.54
C MET A 30 0.94 23.13 -19.38
N GLN A 31 0.85 21.82 -19.67
CA GLN A 31 1.01 20.78 -18.66
C GLN A 31 2.44 20.79 -18.09
N LEU A 32 3.46 20.91 -18.94
CA LEU A 32 4.85 20.99 -18.50
C LEU A 32 5.08 22.18 -17.59
N SER A 33 4.66 23.38 -18.03
CA SER A 33 4.81 24.61 -17.24
C SER A 33 4.12 24.54 -15.88
N MET A 34 2.94 23.90 -15.81
CA MET A 34 2.24 23.70 -14.53
C MET A 34 3.02 22.79 -13.58
N LEU A 35 3.50 21.66 -14.09
CA LEU A 35 4.26 20.69 -13.28
C LEU A 35 5.56 21.29 -12.75
N GLU A 36 6.28 22.04 -13.61
CA GLU A 36 7.50 22.72 -13.22
C GLU A 36 7.25 23.82 -12.16
N LYS A 37 6.18 24.62 -12.32
CA LYS A 37 5.78 25.65 -11.34
C LYS A 37 5.42 25.07 -9.98
N GLN A 38 4.84 23.86 -9.95
CA GLN A 38 4.54 23.16 -8.72
C GLN A 38 5.76 22.49 -8.10
N GLY A 39 6.90 22.48 -8.80
CA GLY A 39 8.12 21.84 -8.34
C GLY A 39 8.07 20.31 -8.39
N ILE A 40 7.23 19.74 -9.24
CA ILE A 40 7.17 18.29 -9.45
C ILE A 40 8.50 17.82 -10.06
N THR A 41 9.06 16.74 -9.52
CA THR A 41 10.29 16.11 -9.99
C THR A 41 10.09 14.65 -10.38
N HIS A 42 9.10 13.99 -9.77
CA HIS A 42 8.80 12.58 -9.96
C HIS A 42 7.32 12.38 -10.26
N ILE A 43 7.01 11.41 -11.10
CA ILE A 43 5.63 11.12 -11.51
C ILE A 43 5.40 9.61 -11.49
N VAL A 44 4.36 9.18 -10.76
CA VAL A 44 3.84 7.81 -10.80
C VAL A 44 2.63 7.77 -11.72
N CYS A 45 2.76 7.09 -12.86
CA CYS A 45 1.68 6.87 -13.83
C CYS A 45 1.03 5.51 -13.57
N VAL A 46 -0.23 5.50 -13.19
CA VAL A 46 -0.99 4.26 -12.98
C VAL A 46 -1.99 4.08 -14.10
N ARG A 47 -1.83 3.02 -14.87
CA ARG A 47 -2.63 2.80 -16.08
C ARG A 47 -2.91 1.31 -16.29
N GLN A 48 -3.85 0.99 -17.13
CA GLN A 48 -4.01 -0.31 -17.78
C GLN A 48 -3.65 -0.20 -19.28
N ASP A 49 -3.47 -1.32 -19.95
CA ASP A 49 -2.98 -1.35 -21.33
C ASP A 49 -3.77 -0.47 -22.29
N ILE A 50 -5.10 -0.47 -22.17
CA ILE A 50 -5.97 0.37 -23.02
C ILE A 50 -5.76 1.88 -22.81
N GLU A 51 -5.20 2.28 -21.67
CA GLU A 51 -4.91 3.67 -21.31
C GLU A 51 -3.50 4.11 -21.74
N ALA A 52 -2.66 3.21 -22.22
CA ALA A 52 -1.25 3.46 -22.52
C ALA A 52 -1.01 4.55 -23.58
N ASN A 53 -2.00 4.81 -24.42
CA ASN A 53 -1.89 5.86 -25.45
C ASN A 53 -1.96 7.27 -24.88
N PHE A 54 -2.68 7.48 -23.77
CA PHE A 54 -2.90 8.79 -23.17
C PHE A 54 -2.31 8.93 -21.75
N ILE A 55 -2.16 7.82 -20.97
CA ILE A 55 -1.44 7.82 -19.70
C ILE A 55 -0.04 7.25 -19.94
N LYS A 56 0.92 8.14 -20.15
CA LYS A 56 2.32 7.78 -20.45
C LYS A 56 3.29 8.87 -20.00
N PRO A 57 4.57 8.56 -19.90
CA PRO A 57 5.62 9.54 -19.67
C PRO A 57 5.68 10.54 -20.83
N ASN A 58 5.12 11.74 -20.63
CA ASN A 58 5.10 12.77 -21.67
C ASN A 58 6.39 13.60 -21.71
N PHE A 59 7.13 13.67 -20.60
CA PHE A 59 8.31 14.51 -20.44
C PHE A 59 9.47 13.73 -19.76
N PRO A 60 9.97 12.64 -20.38
CA PRO A 60 10.94 11.74 -19.74
C PRO A 60 12.31 12.40 -19.48
N HIS A 61 12.62 13.51 -20.18
CA HIS A 61 13.85 14.28 -19.97
C HIS A 61 13.75 15.30 -18.82
N LYS A 62 12.54 15.53 -18.28
CA LYS A 62 12.27 16.54 -17.25
C LYS A 62 11.95 15.93 -15.90
N PHE A 63 11.23 14.82 -15.88
CA PHE A 63 10.76 14.16 -14.67
C PHE A 63 11.19 12.70 -14.65
N ARG A 64 11.38 12.16 -13.44
CA ARG A 64 11.53 10.71 -13.25
C ARG A 64 10.14 10.08 -13.21
N TYR A 65 9.99 8.95 -13.89
CA TYR A 65 8.72 8.25 -14.01
C TYR A 65 8.79 6.85 -13.42
N LEU A 66 7.73 6.48 -12.70
CA LEU A 66 7.38 5.11 -12.37
C LEU A 66 6.05 4.81 -13.08
N VAL A 67 6.06 3.86 -14.00
CA VAL A 67 4.85 3.44 -14.72
C VAL A 67 4.39 2.11 -14.14
N LEU A 68 3.14 2.06 -13.69
CA LEU A 68 2.54 0.90 -13.08
C LEU A 68 1.34 0.45 -13.92
N ASP A 69 1.41 -0.77 -14.44
CA ASP A 69 0.32 -1.36 -15.20
C ASP A 69 -0.62 -2.07 -14.22
N ILE A 70 -1.69 -1.37 -13.85
CA ILE A 70 -2.69 -1.79 -12.86
C ILE A 70 -4.07 -1.55 -13.46
N ALA A 71 -4.88 -2.60 -13.57
CA ALA A 71 -6.29 -2.48 -13.93
C ALA A 71 -7.12 -1.95 -12.76
N ASP A 72 -8.13 -1.12 -13.02
CA ASP A 72 -9.08 -0.71 -11.99
C ASP A 72 -10.18 -1.76 -11.83
N ASN A 73 -9.80 -2.89 -11.24
CA ASN A 73 -10.64 -4.06 -11.10
C ASN A 73 -10.49 -4.61 -9.67
N PRO A 74 -11.58 -5.00 -8.97
CA PRO A 74 -11.51 -5.56 -7.62
C PRO A 74 -10.65 -6.83 -7.45
N VAL A 75 -10.41 -7.59 -8.53
CA VAL A 75 -9.54 -8.78 -8.51
C VAL A 75 -8.08 -8.48 -8.82
N GLU A 76 -7.75 -7.24 -9.22
CA GLU A 76 -6.36 -6.84 -9.48
C GLU A 76 -5.54 -6.80 -8.18
N ASN A 77 -4.35 -7.37 -8.22
CA ASN A 77 -3.43 -7.43 -7.08
C ASN A 77 -2.61 -6.16 -6.97
N ILE A 78 -3.18 -5.12 -6.33
CA ILE A 78 -2.50 -3.83 -6.16
C ILE A 78 -1.45 -3.85 -5.04
N ILE A 79 -1.61 -4.71 -4.05
CA ILE A 79 -0.72 -4.79 -2.88
C ILE A 79 0.74 -5.07 -3.25
N ARG A 80 0.97 -5.79 -4.34
CA ARG A 80 2.32 -6.09 -4.85
C ARG A 80 3.09 -4.86 -5.29
N TYR A 81 2.40 -3.77 -5.62
CA TYR A 81 3.01 -2.52 -6.08
C TYR A 81 3.33 -1.54 -4.93
N PHE A 82 2.82 -1.78 -3.72
CA PHE A 82 3.01 -0.87 -2.59
C PHE A 82 4.50 -0.67 -2.23
N PRO A 83 5.33 -1.74 -2.11
CA PRO A 83 6.74 -1.57 -1.76
C PRO A 83 7.52 -0.74 -2.79
N MET A 84 7.35 -1.04 -4.07
CA MET A 84 8.01 -0.33 -5.18
C MET A 84 7.57 1.13 -5.26
N THR A 85 6.27 1.39 -5.06
CA THR A 85 5.73 2.76 -5.02
C THR A 85 6.29 3.54 -3.84
N LYS A 86 6.38 2.89 -2.67
CA LYS A 86 6.97 3.50 -1.47
C LYS A 86 8.43 3.87 -1.69
N GLU A 87 9.24 2.95 -2.20
CA GLU A 87 10.66 3.19 -2.50
C GLU A 87 10.85 4.37 -3.46
N PHE A 88 10.04 4.45 -4.50
CA PHE A 88 10.09 5.54 -5.46
C PHE A 88 9.72 6.89 -4.84
N ILE A 89 8.68 6.92 -4.00
CA ILE A 89 8.26 8.13 -3.29
C ILE A 89 9.32 8.56 -2.27
N ASP A 90 9.80 7.64 -1.44
CA ASP A 90 10.85 7.93 -0.44
C ASP A 90 12.09 8.50 -1.11
N GLY A 91 12.60 7.88 -2.18
CA GLY A 91 13.77 8.37 -2.91
C GLY A 91 13.58 9.76 -3.51
N CYS A 92 12.35 10.13 -3.88
CA CYS A 92 12.04 11.49 -4.29
C CYS A 92 12.08 12.48 -3.11
N LEU A 93 11.41 12.14 -2.02
CA LEU A 93 11.27 13.03 -0.87
C LEU A 93 12.59 13.24 -0.14
N GLU A 94 13.45 12.22 -0.05
CA GLU A 94 14.80 12.31 0.51
C GLU A 94 15.70 13.32 -0.23
N THR A 95 15.47 13.49 -1.53
CA THR A 95 16.18 14.50 -2.34
C THR A 95 15.49 15.87 -2.36
N GLY A 96 14.47 16.08 -1.53
CA GLY A 96 13.70 17.33 -1.49
C GLY A 96 12.77 17.52 -2.69
N GLY A 97 12.51 16.46 -3.48
CA GLY A 97 11.62 16.49 -4.63
C GLY A 97 10.14 16.43 -4.25
N LYS A 98 9.28 16.52 -5.26
CA LYS A 98 7.82 16.37 -5.14
C LYS A 98 7.32 15.31 -6.11
N VAL A 99 6.41 14.46 -5.64
CA VAL A 99 5.82 13.37 -6.42
C VAL A 99 4.38 13.69 -6.83
N LEU A 100 4.08 13.50 -8.09
CA LEU A 100 2.71 13.42 -8.59
C LEU A 100 2.34 11.95 -8.78
N VAL A 101 1.26 11.49 -8.15
CA VAL A 101 0.68 10.16 -8.37
C VAL A 101 -0.64 10.31 -9.11
N HIS A 102 -0.72 9.78 -10.33
CA HIS A 102 -1.92 9.92 -11.14
C HIS A 102 -2.29 8.65 -11.90
N GLY A 103 -3.56 8.50 -12.17
CA GLY A 103 -4.14 7.54 -13.11
C GLY A 103 -5.03 8.28 -14.11
N ASN A 104 -6.11 7.63 -14.56
CA ASN A 104 -7.06 8.26 -15.47
C ASN A 104 -7.85 9.39 -14.76
N ALA A 105 -8.56 9.07 -13.69
CA ALA A 105 -9.41 10.03 -12.97
C ALA A 105 -8.87 10.42 -11.58
N GLY A 106 -7.85 9.72 -11.08
CA GLY A 106 -7.31 9.95 -9.74
C GLY A 106 -8.27 9.59 -8.60
N ILE A 107 -9.19 8.63 -8.84
CA ILE A 107 -10.25 8.26 -7.92
C ILE A 107 -9.93 6.97 -7.17
N SER A 108 -9.50 5.91 -7.86
CA SER A 108 -9.34 4.57 -7.31
C SER A 108 -7.86 4.15 -7.19
N ARG A 109 -7.21 3.76 -8.28
CA ARG A 109 -5.84 3.19 -8.31
C ARG A 109 -4.79 4.10 -7.66
N SER A 110 -4.70 5.34 -8.11
CA SER A 110 -3.73 6.30 -7.56
C SER A 110 -4.02 6.64 -6.10
N ALA A 111 -5.30 6.74 -5.72
CA ALA A 111 -5.70 6.96 -4.34
C ALA A 111 -5.27 5.79 -3.44
N ALA A 112 -5.47 4.54 -3.88
CA ALA A 112 -5.06 3.35 -3.14
C ALA A 112 -3.54 3.31 -2.88
N LEU A 113 -2.73 3.65 -3.88
CA LEU A 113 -1.26 3.71 -3.72
C LEU A 113 -0.83 4.77 -2.71
N VAL A 114 -1.46 5.94 -2.72
CA VAL A 114 -1.14 7.02 -1.77
C VAL A 114 -1.59 6.66 -0.36
N ILE A 115 -2.78 6.07 -0.20
CA ILE A 115 -3.27 5.59 1.09
C ILE A 115 -2.28 4.56 1.67
N ALA A 116 -1.86 3.56 0.88
CA ALA A 116 -0.88 2.55 1.31
C ALA A 116 0.44 3.18 1.74
N TYR A 117 0.93 4.16 0.98
CA TYR A 117 2.14 4.91 1.32
C TYR A 117 2.04 5.60 2.68
N LEU A 118 0.94 6.33 2.92
CA LEU A 118 0.71 7.02 4.18
C LEU A 118 0.59 6.04 5.36
N MET A 119 -0.12 4.94 5.17
CA MET A 119 -0.27 3.89 6.18
C MET A 119 1.08 3.39 6.66
N GLU A 120 1.95 2.94 5.77
CA GLU A 120 3.25 2.36 6.13
C GLU A 120 4.24 3.42 6.63
N THR A 121 4.27 4.60 6.02
CA THR A 121 5.24 5.65 6.36
C THR A 121 4.97 6.26 7.73
N PHE A 122 3.70 6.48 8.06
CA PHE A 122 3.31 7.13 9.33
C PHE A 122 2.78 6.13 10.36
N GLY A 123 2.69 4.85 10.04
CA GLY A 123 2.17 3.83 10.94
C GLY A 123 0.68 4.01 11.29
N VAL A 124 -0.10 4.63 10.41
CA VAL A 124 -1.51 4.93 10.63
C VAL A 124 -2.41 3.87 10.01
N LYS A 125 -3.61 3.70 10.56
CA LYS A 125 -4.59 2.74 10.07
C LYS A 125 -5.16 3.17 8.71
N TYR A 126 -5.70 2.21 7.96
CA TYR A 126 -6.38 2.46 6.69
C TYR A 126 -7.40 3.60 6.79
N ARG A 127 -8.26 3.58 7.82
CA ARG A 127 -9.31 4.59 8.02
C ARG A 127 -8.77 6.00 8.13
N ASP A 128 -7.69 6.17 8.89
CA ASP A 128 -7.08 7.47 9.13
C ASP A 128 -6.37 7.97 7.87
N ALA A 129 -5.63 7.10 7.18
CA ALA A 129 -4.99 7.42 5.90
C ALA A 129 -6.02 7.78 4.82
N PHE A 130 -7.12 7.02 4.72
CA PHE A 130 -8.20 7.29 3.79
C PHE A 130 -8.83 8.66 4.04
N SER A 131 -9.21 8.96 5.30
CA SER A 131 -9.78 10.25 5.67
C SER A 131 -8.86 11.40 5.34
N HIS A 132 -7.56 11.26 5.64
CA HIS A 132 -6.55 12.27 5.34
C HIS A 132 -6.42 12.58 3.84
N VAL A 133 -6.48 11.55 3.00
CA VAL A 133 -6.45 11.73 1.53
C VAL A 133 -7.78 12.32 1.04
N GLN A 134 -8.90 11.87 1.58
CA GLN A 134 -10.24 12.35 1.19
C GLN A 134 -10.46 13.83 1.51
N GLU A 135 -9.95 14.32 2.64
CA GLU A 135 -9.99 15.75 2.99
C GLU A 135 -9.31 16.63 1.93
N ARG A 136 -8.27 16.12 1.27
CA ARG A 136 -7.51 16.82 0.22
C ARG A 136 -8.06 16.60 -1.17
N ARG A 137 -8.71 15.48 -1.38
CA ARG A 137 -9.34 15.08 -2.64
C ARG A 137 -10.62 14.30 -2.35
N PHE A 138 -11.72 15.01 -2.18
CA PHE A 138 -13.01 14.46 -1.75
C PHE A 138 -13.57 13.35 -2.66
N CYS A 139 -13.19 13.33 -3.94
CA CYS A 139 -13.71 12.38 -4.92
C CYS A 139 -13.03 10.99 -4.91
N ILE A 140 -12.08 10.72 -4.00
CA ILE A 140 -11.44 9.41 -3.94
C ILE A 140 -12.47 8.34 -3.56
N ASN A 141 -12.40 7.22 -4.28
CA ASN A 141 -13.21 6.05 -4.04
C ASN A 141 -12.48 4.80 -4.59
N PRO A 142 -11.49 4.26 -3.88
CA PRO A 142 -10.85 3.01 -4.27
C PRO A 142 -11.89 1.90 -4.40
N ASN A 143 -11.76 1.03 -5.41
CA ASN A 143 -12.67 -0.08 -5.58
C ASN A 143 -12.59 -1.04 -4.37
N VAL A 144 -13.63 -1.84 -4.18
CA VAL A 144 -13.79 -2.70 -2.98
C VAL A 144 -12.62 -3.70 -2.81
N GLY A 145 -12.05 -4.22 -3.89
CA GLY A 145 -10.90 -5.12 -3.83
C GLY A 145 -9.64 -4.41 -3.36
N PHE A 146 -9.44 -3.16 -3.75
CA PHE A 146 -8.32 -2.35 -3.26
C PHE A 146 -8.50 -1.97 -1.79
N VAL A 147 -9.73 -1.67 -1.37
CA VAL A 147 -10.02 -1.43 0.06
C VAL A 147 -9.66 -2.66 0.91
N HIS A 148 -10.06 -3.86 0.50
CA HIS A 148 -9.70 -5.09 1.20
C HIS A 148 -8.18 -5.28 1.27
N GLN A 149 -7.48 -5.09 0.15
CA GLN A 149 -6.02 -5.22 0.11
C GLN A 149 -5.30 -4.16 0.97
N LEU A 150 -5.83 -2.95 1.07
CA LEU A 150 -5.32 -1.92 1.98
C LEU A 150 -5.48 -2.33 3.45
N GLN A 151 -6.62 -2.92 3.81
CA GLN A 151 -6.86 -3.45 5.16
C GLN A 151 -5.96 -4.66 5.48
N GLU A 152 -5.72 -5.55 4.52
CA GLU A 152 -4.75 -6.63 4.65
C GLU A 152 -3.33 -6.10 4.83
N TYR A 153 -2.97 -5.07 4.06
CA TYR A 153 -1.67 -4.43 4.16
C TYR A 153 -1.43 -3.77 5.51
N GLU A 154 -2.48 -3.25 6.15
CA GLU A 154 -2.42 -2.74 7.52
C GLU A 154 -1.83 -3.77 8.48
N ALA A 155 -2.30 -5.00 8.44
CA ALA A 155 -1.76 -6.08 9.27
C ALA A 155 -0.29 -6.39 8.97
N ILE A 156 0.10 -6.35 7.69
CA ILE A 156 1.46 -6.66 7.24
C ILE A 156 2.46 -5.62 7.76
N TYR A 157 2.22 -4.33 7.58
CA TYR A 157 3.20 -3.33 8.02
C TYR A 157 3.19 -3.15 9.54
N LEU A 158 2.06 -3.33 10.22
CA LEU A 158 2.02 -3.34 11.69
C LEU A 158 2.84 -4.48 12.29
N ALA A 159 2.76 -5.67 11.69
CA ALA A 159 3.63 -6.79 12.08
C ALA A 159 5.11 -6.47 11.89
N LYS A 160 5.48 -5.86 10.75
CA LYS A 160 6.86 -5.39 10.48
C LYS A 160 7.33 -4.38 11.51
N LEU A 161 6.49 -3.42 11.90
CA LEU A 161 6.81 -2.42 12.93
C LEU A 161 7.03 -3.08 14.29
N THR A 162 6.18 -4.03 14.68
CA THR A 162 6.31 -4.78 15.92
C THR A 162 7.63 -5.53 15.98
N ILE A 163 7.99 -6.24 14.91
CA ILE A 163 9.28 -6.97 14.83
C ILE A 163 10.46 -6.00 14.94
N LYS A 164 10.39 -4.85 14.27
CA LYS A 164 11.46 -3.84 14.31
C LYS A 164 11.62 -3.22 15.71
N MET A 165 10.56 -3.11 16.48
CA MET A 165 10.58 -2.60 17.86
C MET A 165 11.02 -3.64 18.89
N MET A 166 10.95 -4.93 18.58
CA MET A 166 11.44 -5.99 19.45
C MET A 166 12.96 -5.96 19.48
N SER A 167 13.53 -5.85 20.71
CA SER A 167 14.98 -5.95 20.88
C SER A 167 15.47 -7.36 20.50
N PRO A 168 16.76 -7.51 20.06
CA PRO A 168 17.33 -8.82 19.74
C PRO A 168 17.20 -9.86 20.89
N ILE A 169 17.21 -9.40 22.14
CA ILE A 169 17.05 -10.24 23.34
C ILE A 169 15.62 -10.81 23.43
N GLN A 170 14.60 -10.03 23.07
CA GLN A 170 13.20 -10.49 23.08
C GLN A 170 12.91 -11.48 21.95
N LEU A 171 13.50 -11.25 20.77
CA LEU A 171 13.43 -12.18 19.64
C LEU A 171 14.07 -13.53 19.99
N GLY A 172 15.25 -13.53 20.62
CA GLY A 172 15.92 -14.75 21.10
C GLY A 172 15.11 -15.53 22.12
N ARG A 173 14.41 -14.86 23.04
CA ARG A 173 13.53 -15.51 24.02
C ARG A 173 12.30 -16.16 23.39
N SER A 174 11.69 -15.54 22.41
CA SER A 174 10.53 -16.10 21.68
C SER A 174 10.89 -17.39 20.93
N PHE A 175 12.08 -17.47 20.35
CA PHE A 175 12.55 -18.68 19.68
C PHE A 175 13.02 -19.75 20.66
N SER A 176 13.53 -19.39 21.84
CA SER A 176 13.99 -20.36 22.86
C SER A 176 12.86 -21.10 23.54
N ILE A 177 11.66 -20.51 23.63
CA ILE A 177 10.48 -21.14 24.22
C ILE A 177 9.96 -22.28 23.33
N GLN A 178 10.16 -22.19 22.01
CA GLN A 178 9.76 -23.25 21.07
C GLN A 178 10.79 -24.39 20.94
N ALA A 179 12.05 -24.17 21.34
CA ALA A 179 13.12 -25.15 21.27
C ALA A 179 13.29 -25.96 22.59
N GLY A 180 12.56 -25.60 23.65
CA GLY A 180 12.58 -26.28 24.93
C GLY A 180 11.62 -27.48 24.99
N MET A 181 11.93 -28.55 24.26
CA MET A 181 11.36 -29.85 24.58
C MET A 181 12.00 -30.34 25.90
N PRO A 182 11.22 -30.71 26.90
CA PRO A 182 11.77 -31.30 28.15
C PRO A 182 12.37 -32.65 27.80
N GLY A 183 13.63 -32.79 28.21
CA GLY A 183 14.39 -34.02 28.04
C GLY A 183 13.67 -35.22 28.58
N SER A 184 13.66 -36.25 27.79
CA SER A 184 13.27 -37.60 28.09
C SER A 184 13.97 -38.10 29.38
N ARG A 185 13.25 -38.18 30.48
CA ARG A 185 13.64 -39.02 31.61
C ARG A 185 13.28 -40.44 31.25
N LYS A 186 14.29 -41.26 31.02
CA LYS A 186 14.18 -42.71 31.06
C LYS A 186 13.60 -43.11 32.42
N ARG A 187 12.41 -43.70 32.46
CA ARG A 187 11.95 -44.56 33.56
C ARG A 187 11.97 -46.00 33.04
N THR A 188 12.71 -46.79 33.78
CA THR A 188 12.77 -48.23 33.74
C THR A 188 11.39 -48.85 33.89
N LEU A 189 11.21 -49.94 33.11
CA LEU A 189 10.10 -50.87 33.18
C LEU A 189 9.92 -51.43 34.62
N GLU A 190 8.73 -51.38 35.11
CA GLU A 190 8.16 -52.43 35.94
C GLU A 190 6.77 -52.73 35.41
N GLU A 191 6.56 -53.99 35.20
CA GLU A 191 5.35 -54.65 34.76
C GLU A 191 4.29 -54.55 35.83
N ASP A 192 3.03 -54.28 35.46
CA ASP A 192 1.87 -54.96 36.07
C ASP A 192 0.69 -54.89 35.09
N GLU A 193 0.21 -56.08 34.78
CA GLU A 193 -0.99 -56.38 34.04
C GLU A 193 -2.22 -55.96 34.83
N ASP A 194 -3.24 -55.36 34.21
CA ASP A 194 -4.59 -55.90 34.37
C ASP A 194 -5.58 -55.35 33.31
N PHE A 195 -6.50 -56.22 33.02
CA PHE A 195 -7.62 -56.29 32.10
C PHE A 195 -8.59 -55.12 32.11
N GLY A 196 -9.14 -54.82 30.94
CA GLY A 196 -10.38 -54.03 30.81
C GLY A 196 -10.83 -53.78 29.36
N SER A 197 -11.26 -54.82 28.72
CA SER A 197 -12.02 -54.81 27.46
C SER A 197 -13.33 -54.02 27.58
N MET A 198 -13.61 -53.12 26.65
CA MET A 198 -14.99 -52.85 26.30
C MET A 198 -15.14 -52.35 24.84
N GLN A 199 -16.06 -53.02 24.21
CA GLN A 199 -16.37 -53.08 22.80
C GLN A 199 -17.03 -51.82 22.21
N VAL A 200 -16.77 -51.70 20.93
CA VAL A 200 -17.45 -50.86 19.92
C VAL A 200 -18.91 -51.27 19.80
N THR A 201 -19.81 -50.27 19.63
CA THR A 201 -21.02 -50.46 18.85
C THR A 201 -21.29 -49.25 17.99
N ALA A 202 -21.26 -49.47 16.70
CA ALA A 202 -21.80 -48.59 15.69
C ALA A 202 -23.32 -48.67 15.67
N ALA A 203 -24.01 -47.56 15.44
CA ALA A 203 -25.37 -47.57 14.95
C ALA A 203 -25.54 -46.47 13.91
N GLN A 204 -25.82 -46.93 12.71
CA GLN A 204 -26.40 -46.15 11.61
C GLN A 204 -27.86 -45.77 11.98
N ASN A 205 -28.25 -44.57 11.68
CA ASN A 205 -29.43 -44.20 10.90
C ASN A 205 -29.31 -42.75 10.42
#